data_1160b8c07e78533177e4df833a908af4
#
_entry.id   1160b8c07e78533177e4df833a908af4
#
_cell.length_a   1.000
_cell.length_b   1.000
_cell.length_c   1.000
_cell.angle_alpha   90.00
_cell.angle_beta   90.00
_cell.angle_gamma   90.00
#
_symmetry.space_group_name_H-M   'P 1'
#
loop_
_entity.id
_entity.type
_entity.pdbx_description
1 polymer ?
#
loop_
_entity_poly.entity_id
_entity_poly.type
_entity_poly.pdbx_seq_one_letter_code
_entity_poly.pdbx_strand_id
1 'polypeptide(L)'
;MQFEKIVGEDQLIELYGDRIESSGNDFVGGLAWIGTEKVMWAEWKSDQISIGSIRRLERLFQLASHSGRPFFLTTDLVQQLHHQAERSSLSVKIAIQSWMERVVDYPSAIVVVTRDKKEPLTQYTKMIADYRISSIAESLEIIKQLDKVTKDNLKRERKRRILDFALNQQKDYSSQE
;
A
#
# COMPACT_ATOMS: atom_id res chain seq x y z
N MET A 1 -3.07 6.67 15.44
CA MET A 1 -2.83 6.20 14.05
C MET A 1 -4.16 5.78 13.42
N GLN A 2 -4.31 5.87 12.10
CA GLN A 2 -5.55 5.45 11.41
C GLN A 2 -5.71 3.94 11.46
N PHE A 3 -4.61 3.20 11.27
CA PHE A 3 -4.63 1.74 11.30
C PHE A 3 -4.90 1.17 12.70
N GLU A 4 -4.42 1.82 13.75
CA GLU A 4 -4.69 1.48 15.13
C GLU A 4 -6.20 1.46 15.47
N LYS A 5 -6.97 2.36 14.85
CA LYS A 5 -8.43 2.37 14.98
C LYS A 5 -9.10 1.17 14.31
N ILE A 6 -8.41 0.50 13.41
CA ILE A 6 -8.90 -0.68 12.68
C ILE A 6 -8.60 -1.98 13.44
N VAL A 7 -7.46 -2.08 14.14
CA VAL A 7 -7.01 -3.34 14.74
C VAL A 7 -6.84 -3.29 16.26
N GLY A 8 -6.81 -2.09 16.86
CA GLY A 8 -6.46 -1.89 18.26
C GLY A 8 -4.94 -1.86 18.49
N GLU A 9 -4.51 -1.14 19.51
CA GLU A 9 -3.11 -0.84 19.79
C GLU A 9 -2.30 -2.11 20.14
N ASP A 10 -2.88 -2.99 20.92
CA ASP A 10 -2.27 -4.25 21.37
C ASP A 10 -2.06 -5.28 20.25
N GLN A 11 -2.62 -5.04 19.07
CA GLN A 11 -2.54 -5.94 17.93
C GLN A 11 -1.48 -5.51 16.90
N LEU A 12 -0.69 -4.48 17.20
CA LEU A 12 0.32 -3.92 16.31
C LEU A 12 1.73 -4.23 16.79
N ILE A 13 2.57 -4.71 15.89
CA ILE A 13 4.02 -4.79 16.09
C ILE A 13 4.67 -3.94 15.01
N GLU A 14 5.30 -2.84 15.43
CA GLU A 14 6.09 -2.01 14.52
C GLU A 14 7.41 -2.68 14.17
N LEU A 15 7.72 -2.75 12.88
CA LEU A 15 9.00 -3.24 12.38
C LEU A 15 9.84 -2.06 11.92
N TYR A 16 10.95 -1.85 12.62
CA TYR A 16 11.92 -0.83 12.26
C TYR A 16 12.76 -1.29 11.08
N GLY A 17 13.06 -0.34 10.19
CA GLY A 17 13.83 -0.62 9.01
C GLY A 17 15.33 -0.75 9.28
N ASP A 18 16.09 -0.46 8.27
CA ASP A 18 17.53 -0.53 8.20
C ASP A 18 18.22 0.26 9.34
N ARG A 19 19.30 -0.30 9.90
CA ARG A 19 20.11 0.35 10.94
C ARG A 19 21.02 1.46 10.39
N ILE A 20 21.05 1.66 9.08
CA ILE A 20 21.99 2.54 8.38
C ILE A 20 21.51 4.00 8.35
N GLU A 21 20.20 4.23 8.29
CA GLU A 21 19.63 5.57 8.43
C GLU A 21 18.67 5.56 9.60
N SER A 22 18.80 6.54 10.51
CA SER A 22 17.70 6.90 11.40
C SER A 22 16.52 7.23 10.49
N SER A 23 15.73 6.22 10.15
CA SER A 23 14.51 6.40 9.37
C SER A 23 13.71 7.44 10.11
N GLY A 24 13.55 8.60 9.50
CA GLY A 24 12.72 9.64 10.04
C GLY A 24 11.37 9.05 10.45
N ASN A 25 10.69 9.68 11.36
CA ASN A 25 9.34 9.30 11.78
C ASN A 25 8.29 9.49 10.65
N ASP A 26 8.71 9.33 9.39
CA ASP A 26 7.93 9.65 8.21
C ASP A 26 6.77 8.68 8.01
N PHE A 27 6.99 7.40 8.30
CA PHE A 27 5.93 6.41 8.30
C PHE A 27 6.17 5.31 9.34
N VAL A 28 5.11 4.62 9.69
CA VAL A 28 5.15 3.43 10.54
C VAL A 28 4.57 2.25 9.80
N GLY A 29 5.07 1.07 10.13
CA GLY A 29 4.56 -0.15 9.53
C GLY A 29 5.14 -1.39 10.20
N GLY A 30 4.50 -2.51 9.97
CA GLY A 30 4.89 -3.75 10.59
C GLY A 30 3.87 -4.86 10.44
N LEU A 31 3.77 -5.69 11.46
CA LEU A 31 2.81 -6.77 11.59
C LEU A 31 1.59 -6.32 12.41
N ALA A 32 0.43 -6.82 12.02
CA ALA A 32 -0.79 -6.68 12.81
C ALA A 32 -1.57 -8.00 12.81
N TRP A 33 -2.48 -8.13 13.77
CA TRP A 33 -3.45 -9.22 13.81
C TRP A 33 -4.85 -8.67 13.57
N ILE A 34 -5.55 -9.25 12.60
CA ILE A 34 -6.96 -9.00 12.33
C ILE A 34 -7.70 -10.31 12.57
N GLY A 35 -8.32 -10.44 13.73
CA GLY A 35 -8.81 -11.73 14.23
C GLY A 35 -7.63 -12.68 14.48
N THR A 36 -7.61 -13.82 13.80
CA THR A 36 -6.51 -14.82 13.87
C THR A 36 -5.45 -14.63 12.79
N GLU A 37 -5.70 -13.78 11.81
CA GLU A 37 -4.82 -13.63 10.65
C GLU A 37 -3.76 -12.54 10.86
N LYS A 38 -2.54 -12.86 10.43
CA LYS A 38 -1.43 -11.92 10.44
C LYS A 38 -1.39 -11.17 9.12
N VAL A 39 -1.38 -9.84 9.22
CA VAL A 39 -1.28 -8.95 8.06
C VAL A 39 -0.07 -8.04 8.18
N MET A 40 0.43 -7.55 7.06
CA MET A 40 1.40 -6.45 7.05
C MET A 40 0.66 -5.13 6.86
N TRP A 41 1.19 -4.07 7.44
CA TRP A 41 0.59 -2.75 7.34
C TRP A 41 1.63 -1.64 7.23
N ALA A 42 1.25 -0.52 6.64
CA ALA A 42 2.01 0.71 6.62
C ALA A 42 1.09 1.94 6.62
N GLU A 43 1.45 2.93 7.42
CA GLU A 43 0.74 4.19 7.59
C GLU A 43 1.69 5.37 7.52
N TRP A 44 1.25 6.45 6.92
CA TRP A 44 1.99 7.69 6.76
C TRP A 44 1.87 8.59 8.00
N LYS A 45 2.98 9.22 8.41
CA LYS A 45 3.01 10.12 9.59
C LYS A 45 3.51 11.54 9.30
N SER A 46 4.09 11.79 8.14
CA SER A 46 4.79 13.05 7.85
C SER A 46 4.48 13.56 6.44
N ASP A 47 4.71 14.84 6.21
CA ASP A 47 4.52 15.47 4.90
C ASP A 47 5.69 15.25 3.93
N GLN A 48 6.75 14.56 4.36
CA GLN A 48 7.94 14.31 3.56
C GLN A 48 8.25 12.81 3.49
N ILE A 49 8.64 12.36 2.29
CA ILE A 49 9.15 11.00 2.06
C ILE A 49 10.67 11.04 1.90
N SER A 50 11.37 10.28 2.72
CA SER A 50 12.79 10.01 2.56
C SER A 50 13.02 8.72 1.75
N ILE A 51 14.20 8.57 1.17
CA ILE A 51 14.62 7.31 0.54
C ILE A 51 14.60 6.17 1.55
N GLY A 52 14.99 6.43 2.80
CA GLY A 52 14.95 5.47 3.90
C GLY A 52 13.54 4.94 4.15
N SER A 53 12.53 5.82 4.12
CA SER A 53 11.12 5.44 4.26
C SER A 53 10.65 4.53 3.14
N ILE A 54 11.01 4.81 1.89
CA ILE A 54 10.63 3.96 0.74
C ILE A 54 11.32 2.60 0.83
N ARG A 55 12.60 2.55 1.17
CA ARG A 55 13.33 1.28 1.38
C ARG A 55 12.70 0.44 2.49
N ARG A 56 12.25 1.09 3.57
CA ARG A 56 11.52 0.42 4.66
C ARG A 56 10.20 -0.15 4.16
N LEU A 57 9.43 0.62 3.39
CA LEU A 57 8.19 0.17 2.77
C LEU A 57 8.44 -1.03 1.84
N GLU A 58 9.45 -0.97 0.96
CA GLU A 58 9.84 -2.10 0.11
C GLU A 58 10.17 -3.35 0.91
N ARG A 59 10.92 -3.21 2.02
CA ARG A 59 11.29 -4.32 2.89
C ARG A 59 10.07 -4.97 3.53
N LEU A 60 9.13 -4.16 4.06
CA LEU A 60 7.87 -4.67 4.59
C LEU A 60 7.07 -5.41 3.52
N PHE A 61 7.05 -4.86 2.31
CA PHE A 61 6.38 -5.46 1.17
C PHE A 61 7.00 -6.79 0.75
N GLN A 62 8.33 -6.89 0.76
CA GLN A 62 9.06 -8.15 0.53
C GLN A 62 8.73 -9.20 1.59
N LEU A 63 8.77 -8.84 2.88
CA LEU A 63 8.43 -9.75 3.97
C LEU A 63 7.00 -10.27 3.86
N ALA A 64 6.05 -9.39 3.53
CA ALA A 64 4.67 -9.76 3.30
C ALA A 64 4.51 -10.69 2.09
N SER A 65 5.21 -10.39 1.00
CA SER A 65 5.21 -11.19 -0.23
C SER A 65 5.71 -12.61 0.01
N HIS A 66 6.85 -12.77 0.69
CA HIS A 66 7.41 -14.08 1.01
C HIS A 66 6.50 -14.93 1.91
N SER A 67 5.77 -14.27 2.80
CA SER A 67 4.84 -14.96 3.70
C SER A 67 3.42 -15.07 3.13
N GLY A 68 3.16 -14.53 1.94
CA GLY A 68 1.85 -14.54 1.27
C GLY A 68 0.76 -13.80 2.04
N ARG A 69 1.13 -12.81 2.87
CA ARG A 69 0.21 -12.07 3.73
C ARG A 69 -0.43 -10.90 3.01
N PRO A 70 -1.68 -10.53 3.35
CA PRO A 70 -2.27 -9.28 2.89
C PRO A 70 -1.47 -8.07 3.38
N PHE A 71 -1.42 -7.01 2.55
CA PHE A 71 -0.76 -5.76 2.89
C PHE A 71 -1.78 -4.63 2.97
N PHE A 72 -1.82 -3.95 4.11
CA PHE A 72 -2.72 -2.85 4.38
C PHE A 72 -1.97 -1.51 4.29
N LEU A 73 -2.48 -0.59 3.48
CA LEU A 73 -1.92 0.73 3.25
C LEU A 73 -2.96 1.80 3.57
N THR A 74 -2.59 2.87 4.25
CA THR A 74 -3.49 4.01 4.37
C THR A 74 -3.55 4.81 3.06
N THR A 75 -4.69 5.43 2.79
CA THR A 75 -4.87 6.32 1.61
C THR A 75 -3.84 7.42 1.58
N ASP A 76 -3.53 8.02 2.72
CA ASP A 76 -2.55 9.10 2.83
C ASP A 76 -1.16 8.64 2.35
N LEU A 77 -0.71 7.43 2.72
CA LEU A 77 0.56 6.87 2.26
C LEU A 77 0.58 6.71 0.73
N VAL A 78 -0.48 6.15 0.16
CA VAL A 78 -0.57 5.93 -1.29
C VAL A 78 -0.58 7.24 -2.07
N GLN A 79 -1.31 8.24 -1.59
CA GLN A 79 -1.37 9.57 -2.19
C GLN A 79 -0.02 10.27 -2.13
N GLN A 80 0.69 10.19 -1.01
CA GLN A 80 2.02 10.76 -0.86
C GLN A 80 3.05 10.10 -1.78
N LEU A 81 3.02 8.79 -1.92
CA LEU A 81 3.89 8.09 -2.87
C LEU A 81 3.66 8.57 -4.31
N HIS A 82 2.42 8.74 -4.72
CA HIS A 82 2.09 9.28 -6.04
C HIS A 82 2.60 10.71 -6.21
N HIS A 83 2.30 11.60 -5.28
CA HIS A 83 2.74 12.99 -5.32
C HIS A 83 4.27 13.13 -5.35
N GLN A 84 4.98 12.33 -4.59
CA GLN A 84 6.45 12.33 -4.57
C GLN A 84 7.06 11.72 -5.85
N ALA A 85 6.38 10.78 -6.50
CA ALA A 85 6.83 10.26 -7.80
C ALA A 85 6.91 11.37 -8.87
N GLU A 86 6.11 12.41 -8.77
CA GLU A 86 6.12 13.53 -9.71
C GLU A 86 7.15 14.61 -9.35
N ARG A 87 7.34 14.91 -8.06
CA ARG A 87 8.03 16.13 -7.58
C ARG A 87 9.39 15.91 -6.94
N SER A 88 9.74 14.68 -6.60
CA SER A 88 10.97 14.40 -5.86
C SER A 88 12.21 14.25 -6.74
N SER A 89 13.36 14.10 -6.08
CA SER A 89 14.64 13.79 -6.75
C SER A 89 14.58 12.48 -7.53
N LEU A 90 15.48 12.32 -8.50
CA LEU A 90 15.53 11.13 -9.35
C LEU A 90 15.67 9.83 -8.53
N SER A 91 16.46 9.86 -7.46
CA SER A 91 16.65 8.69 -6.58
C SER A 91 15.37 8.25 -5.88
N VAL A 92 14.54 9.20 -5.41
CA VAL A 92 13.23 8.91 -4.82
C VAL A 92 12.26 8.37 -5.88
N LYS A 93 12.26 8.94 -7.07
CA LYS A 93 11.43 8.46 -8.20
C LYS A 93 11.76 7.02 -8.57
N ILE A 94 13.03 6.68 -8.68
CA ILE A 94 13.49 5.31 -8.98
C ILE A 94 13.05 4.35 -7.86
N ALA A 95 13.17 4.74 -6.59
CA ALA A 95 12.76 3.91 -5.48
C ALA A 95 11.23 3.67 -5.47
N ILE A 96 10.43 4.70 -5.76
CA ILE A 96 8.97 4.55 -5.88
C ILE A 96 8.61 3.64 -7.06
N GLN A 97 9.29 3.78 -8.20
CA GLN A 97 9.08 2.92 -9.36
C GLN A 97 9.40 1.45 -9.03
N SER A 98 10.52 1.18 -8.37
CA SER A 98 10.89 -0.17 -7.91
C SER A 98 9.81 -0.77 -6.99
N TRP A 99 9.26 0.03 -6.08
CA TRP A 99 8.15 -0.42 -5.24
C TRP A 99 6.89 -0.73 -6.08
N MET A 100 6.55 0.11 -7.07
CA MET A 100 5.41 -0.12 -7.96
C MET A 100 5.54 -1.42 -8.76
N GLU A 101 6.72 -1.76 -9.23
CA GLU A 101 6.96 -3.05 -9.92
C GLU A 101 6.64 -4.25 -9.01
N ARG A 102 6.96 -4.13 -7.72
CA ARG A 102 6.61 -5.16 -6.72
C ARG A 102 5.10 -5.22 -6.43
N VAL A 103 4.41 -4.07 -6.46
CA VAL A 103 2.94 -4.00 -6.34
C VAL A 103 2.26 -4.82 -7.44
N VAL A 104 2.75 -4.72 -8.68
CA VAL A 104 2.20 -5.46 -9.83
C VAL A 104 2.22 -6.97 -9.58
N ASP A 105 3.32 -7.47 -9.04
CA ASP A 105 3.55 -8.91 -8.85
C ASP A 105 3.22 -9.42 -7.44
N TYR A 106 2.63 -8.58 -6.59
CA TYR A 106 2.32 -8.94 -5.22
C TYR A 106 1.38 -10.17 -5.14
N PRO A 107 1.76 -11.23 -4.40
CA PRO A 107 1.06 -12.51 -4.45
C PRO A 107 -0.22 -12.56 -3.59
N SER A 108 -0.51 -11.53 -2.81
CA SER A 108 -1.67 -11.48 -1.92
C SER A 108 -2.47 -10.20 -2.13
N ALA A 109 -3.47 -9.93 -1.29
CA ALA A 109 -4.29 -8.74 -1.39
C ALA A 109 -3.55 -7.48 -0.92
N ILE A 110 -3.76 -6.38 -1.64
CA ILE A 110 -3.44 -5.03 -1.21
C ILE A 110 -4.74 -4.35 -0.80
N VAL A 111 -4.84 -4.01 0.48
CA VAL A 111 -6.02 -3.41 1.09
C VAL A 111 -5.73 -1.96 1.44
N VAL A 112 -6.52 -1.04 0.93
CA VAL A 112 -6.38 0.38 1.26
C VAL A 112 -7.37 0.76 2.36
N VAL A 113 -6.82 1.33 3.42
CA VAL A 113 -7.57 1.82 4.57
C VAL A 113 -7.90 3.30 4.37
N THR A 114 -9.18 3.63 4.35
CA THR A 114 -9.68 5.01 4.22
C THR A 114 -10.15 5.52 5.57
N ARG A 115 -10.18 6.84 5.75
CA ARG A 115 -10.74 7.47 6.97
C ARG A 115 -12.25 7.31 7.05
N ASP A 116 -12.91 7.35 5.89
CA ASP A 116 -14.36 7.21 5.74
C ASP A 116 -14.67 6.46 4.44
N LYS A 117 -15.81 5.76 4.40
CA LYS A 117 -16.35 5.12 3.19
C LYS A 117 -16.58 6.08 2.03
N LYS A 118 -16.89 7.34 2.33
CA LYS A 118 -17.17 8.40 1.35
C LYS A 118 -15.92 9.10 0.85
N GLU A 119 -14.74 8.85 1.45
CA GLU A 119 -13.50 9.46 1.02
C GLU A 119 -13.23 9.11 -0.47
N PRO A 120 -13.06 10.12 -1.35
CA PRO A 120 -12.79 9.85 -2.76
C PRO A 120 -11.40 9.22 -2.92
N LEU A 121 -11.32 8.09 -3.62
CA LEU A 121 -10.04 7.49 -3.97
C LEU A 121 -9.50 8.11 -5.25
N THR A 122 -8.22 8.45 -5.24
CA THR A 122 -7.50 8.85 -6.47
C THR A 122 -7.44 7.68 -7.45
N GLN A 123 -7.24 7.97 -8.74
CA GLN A 123 -7.05 6.94 -9.76
C GLN A 123 -5.87 6.03 -9.43
N TYR A 124 -4.78 6.62 -8.90
CA TYR A 124 -3.62 5.88 -8.46
C TYR A 124 -3.94 4.87 -7.36
N THR A 125 -4.71 5.28 -6.35
CA THR A 125 -5.16 4.38 -5.27
C THR A 125 -6.06 3.26 -5.81
N LYS A 126 -6.99 3.59 -6.72
CA LYS A 126 -7.86 2.60 -7.36
C LYS A 126 -7.10 1.57 -8.18
N MET A 127 -5.99 1.98 -8.78
CA MET A 127 -5.14 1.12 -9.58
C MET A 127 -4.48 0.02 -8.74
N ILE A 128 -3.95 0.35 -7.57
CA ILE A 128 -3.18 -0.57 -6.73
C ILE A 128 -4.03 -1.36 -5.73
N ALA A 129 -5.15 -0.81 -5.27
CA ALA A 129 -5.99 -1.42 -4.24
C ALA A 129 -6.83 -2.58 -4.79
N ASP A 130 -6.73 -3.75 -4.17
CA ASP A 130 -7.66 -4.85 -4.44
C ASP A 130 -8.94 -4.70 -3.62
N TYR A 131 -8.82 -4.16 -2.40
CA TYR A 131 -9.93 -3.90 -1.50
C TYR A 131 -9.79 -2.54 -0.83
N ARG A 132 -10.94 -2.01 -0.40
CA ARG A 132 -11.05 -0.79 0.39
C ARG A 132 -11.80 -1.07 1.67
N ILE A 133 -11.31 -0.54 2.78
CA ILE A 133 -11.96 -0.63 4.10
C ILE A 133 -11.91 0.71 4.83
N SER A 134 -12.85 0.88 5.76
CA SER A 134 -12.90 2.03 6.68
C SER A 134 -13.17 1.63 8.13
N SER A 135 -13.34 0.32 8.41
CA SER A 135 -13.65 -0.18 9.73
C SER A 135 -13.06 -1.57 10.00
N ILE A 136 -12.96 -1.93 11.27
CA ILE A 136 -12.53 -3.27 11.70
C ILE A 136 -13.46 -4.37 11.20
N ALA A 137 -14.77 -4.12 11.17
CA ALA A 137 -15.74 -5.10 10.69
C ALA A 137 -15.51 -5.46 9.22
N GLU A 138 -15.21 -4.45 8.38
CA GLU A 138 -14.87 -4.65 6.97
C GLU A 138 -13.54 -5.40 6.82
N SER A 139 -12.54 -5.13 7.66
CA SER A 139 -11.27 -5.85 7.61
C SER A 139 -11.43 -7.34 7.91
N LEU A 140 -12.24 -7.69 8.91
CA LEU A 140 -12.55 -9.07 9.26
C LEU A 140 -13.32 -9.80 8.15
N GLU A 141 -14.24 -9.09 7.49
CA GLU A 141 -14.97 -9.63 6.34
C GLU A 141 -14.04 -9.92 5.15
N ILE A 142 -13.16 -8.98 4.81
CA ILE A 142 -12.19 -9.17 3.73
C ILE A 142 -11.27 -10.34 4.03
N ILE A 143 -10.73 -10.45 5.22
CA ILE A 143 -9.88 -11.59 5.61
C ILE A 143 -10.58 -12.92 5.35
N LYS A 144 -11.85 -13.05 5.73
CA LYS A 144 -12.65 -14.27 5.46
C LYS A 144 -12.88 -14.52 3.97
N GLN A 145 -12.97 -13.45 3.16
CA GLN A 145 -13.11 -13.57 1.71
C GLN A 145 -11.81 -13.99 1.04
N LEU A 146 -10.66 -13.56 1.54
CA LEU A 146 -9.35 -13.88 0.97
C LEU A 146 -9.04 -15.38 0.98
N ASP A 147 -9.59 -16.12 1.93
CA ASP A 147 -9.46 -17.59 1.95
C ASP A 147 -10.14 -18.25 0.74
N LYS A 148 -11.11 -17.57 0.11
CA LYS A 148 -11.90 -18.07 -1.02
C LYS A 148 -11.42 -17.56 -2.38
N VAL A 149 -10.57 -16.54 -2.40
CA VAL A 149 -10.08 -15.92 -3.64
C VAL A 149 -8.72 -16.50 -4.01
N THR A 150 -8.56 -16.93 -5.24
CA THR A 150 -7.26 -17.39 -5.71
C THR A 150 -6.30 -16.21 -5.86
N LYS A 151 -5.09 -16.38 -5.34
CA LYS A 151 -4.03 -15.35 -5.40
C LYS A 151 -3.73 -14.90 -6.83
N ASP A 152 -3.82 -15.82 -7.78
CA ASP A 152 -3.62 -15.54 -9.21
C ASP A 152 -4.69 -14.60 -9.79
N ASN A 153 -5.92 -14.69 -9.32
CA ASN A 153 -6.99 -13.78 -9.74
C ASN A 153 -6.72 -12.34 -9.26
N LEU A 154 -6.32 -12.15 -8.01
CA LEU A 154 -5.97 -10.83 -7.48
C LEU A 154 -4.84 -10.18 -8.28
N LYS A 155 -3.77 -10.93 -8.53
CA LYS A 155 -2.62 -10.47 -9.31
C LYS A 155 -3.02 -10.08 -10.74
N ARG A 156 -3.82 -10.92 -11.41
CA ARG A 156 -4.29 -10.67 -12.79
C ARG A 156 -5.16 -9.41 -12.87
N GLU A 157 -6.13 -9.25 -11.96
CA GLU A 157 -6.99 -8.08 -11.92
C GLU A 157 -6.21 -6.79 -11.61
N ARG A 158 -5.23 -6.85 -10.73
CA ARG A 158 -4.35 -5.72 -10.43
C ARG A 158 -3.51 -5.33 -11.64
N LYS A 159 -2.90 -6.29 -12.33
CA LYS A 159 -2.16 -6.04 -13.58
C LYS A 159 -3.03 -5.35 -14.63
N ARG A 160 -4.27 -5.80 -14.79
CA ARG A 160 -5.22 -5.17 -15.71
C ARG A 160 -5.49 -3.71 -15.33
N ARG A 161 -5.81 -3.40 -14.07
CA ARG A 161 -6.04 -2.02 -13.61
C ARG A 161 -4.83 -1.11 -13.83
N ILE A 162 -3.63 -1.61 -13.58
CA ILE A 162 -2.38 -0.86 -13.78
C ILE A 162 -2.15 -0.57 -15.27
N LEU A 163 -2.40 -1.55 -16.13
CA LEU A 163 -2.29 -1.38 -17.58
C LEU A 163 -3.31 -0.37 -18.12
N ASP A 164 -4.57 -0.47 -17.68
CA ASP A 164 -5.63 0.46 -18.07
C ASP A 164 -5.31 1.89 -17.64
N PHE A 165 -4.75 2.07 -16.45
CA PHE A 165 -4.28 3.37 -15.96
C PHE A 165 -3.17 3.93 -16.86
N ALA A 166 -2.16 3.15 -17.20
CA ALA A 166 -1.05 3.58 -18.06
C ALA A 166 -1.53 3.96 -19.47
N LEU A 167 -2.45 3.21 -20.04
CA LEU A 167 -3.03 3.50 -21.36
C LEU A 167 -3.88 4.77 -21.37
N ASN A 168 -4.61 5.04 -20.30
CA ASN A 168 -5.40 6.28 -20.19
C ASN A 168 -4.50 7.51 -20.06
N GLN A 169 -3.40 7.42 -19.31
CA GLN A 169 -2.41 8.49 -19.22
C GLN A 169 -1.83 8.83 -20.59
N GLN A 170 -1.51 7.85 -21.43
CA GLN A 170 -0.98 8.09 -22.78
C GLN A 170 -2.00 8.80 -23.70
N LYS A 171 -3.29 8.49 -23.58
CA LYS A 171 -4.35 9.15 -24.38
C LYS A 171 -4.51 10.62 -24.01
N ASP A 172 -4.41 10.96 -22.71
CA ASP A 172 -4.52 12.33 -22.23
C ASP A 172 -3.36 13.20 -22.76
N TYR A 173 -2.15 12.66 -22.86
CA TYR A 173 -1.00 13.36 -23.45
C TYR A 173 -1.15 13.58 -24.97
N SER A 174 -1.64 12.58 -25.70
CA SER A 174 -1.83 12.70 -27.16
C SER A 174 -3.03 13.57 -27.57
N SER A 175 -3.89 13.94 -26.66
CA SER A 175 -5.04 14.83 -26.91
C SER A 175 -4.71 16.31 -26.64
N GLN A 176 -3.50 16.62 -26.17
CA GLN A 176 -3.02 17.98 -25.89
C GLN A 176 -2.06 18.52 -26.95
N GLU A 177 -1.71 17.72 -27.95
CA GLU A 177 -1.01 18.13 -29.17
C GLU A 177 -2.02 18.43 -30.32
#